data_078e6de740f4347bfb2ba8da02a169f4
#
_entry.id   078e6de740f4347bfb2ba8da02a169f4
#
_cell.length_a   1.000
_cell.length_b   1.000
_cell.length_c   1.000
_cell.angle_alpha   90.00
_cell.angle_beta   90.00
_cell.angle_gamma   90.00
#
_symmetry.space_group_name_H-M   'P 1'
#
loop_
_entity.id
_entity.type
_entity.pdbx_description
1 polymer ?
#
loop_
_entity_poly.entity_id
_entity_poly.type
_entity_poly.pdbx_seq_one_letter_code
_entity_poly.pdbx_strand_id
1 'polypeptide(L)'
;MKIFITENQYKDIKNFVLMNEETSKCPPATQDIDLNLENRQEAIENKGYGPLNPNQPNRKFWEEKAEMWKLDSVAEAKKSICGNCAAFDITKKTLDCIAKGIGDDEGSEDPHDVIDAGQLGYCRFLKFKCAAKRTCDAWVVGGPLTDKKKK
;
A
#
# COMPACT_ATOMS: atom_id res chain seq x y z
N MET A 1 -12.51 12.18 10.38
CA MET A 1 -12.74 10.77 10.02
C MET A 1 -12.33 9.86 11.17
N LYS A 2 -13.21 8.98 11.56
CA LYS A 2 -12.91 8.01 12.60
C LYS A 2 -12.84 6.63 11.97
N ILE A 3 -11.70 5.99 12.14
CA ILE A 3 -11.50 4.63 11.66
C ILE A 3 -11.25 3.75 12.86
N PHE A 4 -12.03 2.69 12.95
CA PHE A 4 -11.91 1.75 14.05
C PHE A 4 -11.12 0.54 13.59
N ILE A 5 -10.01 0.29 14.25
CA ILE A 5 -9.25 -0.95 14.08
C ILE A 5 -9.28 -1.68 15.41
N THR A 6 -9.19 -3.00 15.35
CA THR A 6 -9.08 -3.77 16.57
C THR A 6 -7.68 -3.59 17.16
N GLU A 7 -7.56 -3.82 18.44
CA GLU A 7 -6.28 -3.79 19.13
C GLU A 7 -5.30 -4.78 18.50
N ASN A 8 -5.79 -5.94 18.08
CA ASN A 8 -4.97 -6.95 17.43
C ASN A 8 -4.46 -6.48 16.07
N GLN A 9 -5.30 -5.83 15.28
CA GLN A 9 -4.88 -5.27 14.00
C GLN A 9 -3.77 -4.23 14.19
N TYR A 10 -3.92 -3.36 15.18
CA TYR A 10 -2.92 -2.36 15.49
C TYR A 10 -1.58 -3.00 15.88
N LYS A 11 -1.62 -3.99 16.76
CA LYS A 11 -0.42 -4.69 17.20
C LYS A 11 0.27 -5.42 16.06
N ASP A 12 -0.50 -6.08 15.20
CA ASP A 12 0.05 -6.81 14.06
C ASP A 12 0.78 -5.88 13.11
N ILE A 13 0.17 -4.76 12.78
CA ILE A 13 0.77 -3.77 11.88
C ILE A 13 2.02 -3.16 12.50
N LYS A 14 1.95 -2.78 13.77
CA LYS A 14 3.08 -2.20 14.47
C LYS A 14 4.27 -3.16 14.54
N ASN A 15 4.02 -4.40 14.93
CA ASN A 15 5.08 -5.42 15.01
C ASN A 15 5.68 -5.69 13.63
N PHE A 16 4.85 -5.75 12.62
CA PHE A 16 5.29 -5.98 11.25
C PHE A 16 6.22 -4.86 10.76
N VAL A 17 5.83 -3.60 10.99
CA VAL A 17 6.64 -2.44 10.61
C VAL A 17 7.98 -2.46 11.34
N LEU A 18 7.99 -2.74 12.65
CA LEU A 18 9.21 -2.80 13.43
C LEU A 18 10.15 -3.88 12.93
N MET A 19 9.63 -5.08 12.63
CA MET A 19 10.43 -6.17 12.10
C MET A 19 11.09 -5.80 10.77
N ASN A 20 10.37 -5.09 9.91
CA ASN A 20 10.90 -4.70 8.61
C ASN A 20 11.91 -3.57 8.69
N GLU A 21 11.82 -2.71 9.69
CA GLU A 21 12.80 -1.63 9.91
C GLU A 21 14.17 -2.16 10.31
N GLU A 22 14.21 -3.33 10.95
CA GLU A 22 15.47 -3.92 11.41
C GLU A 22 16.27 -4.56 10.28
N THR A 23 15.63 -4.82 9.12
CA THR A 23 16.33 -5.47 8.01
C THR A 23 16.93 -4.44 7.06
N SER A 24 18.17 -4.67 6.63
CA SER A 24 18.80 -3.85 5.60
C SER A 24 18.50 -4.38 4.19
N LYS A 25 17.82 -5.51 4.09
CA LYS A 25 17.51 -6.16 2.82
C LYS A 25 16.23 -5.63 2.22
N CYS A 26 16.18 -5.65 0.89
CA CYS A 26 14.95 -5.33 0.19
C CYS A 26 13.86 -6.37 0.49
N PRO A 27 12.61 -5.93 0.67
CA PRO A 27 11.51 -6.88 0.81
C PRO A 27 11.45 -7.80 -0.42
N PRO A 28 11.24 -9.12 -0.23
CA PRO A 28 11.31 -10.07 -1.37
C PRO A 28 10.43 -9.71 -2.55
N ALA A 29 9.21 -9.26 -2.32
CA ALA A 29 8.29 -8.94 -3.40
C ALA A 29 8.70 -7.72 -4.22
N THR A 30 9.63 -6.89 -3.75
CA THR A 30 10.16 -5.78 -4.55
C THR A 30 11.09 -6.29 -5.66
N GLN A 31 11.67 -7.48 -5.49
CA GLN A 31 12.64 -8.07 -6.40
C GLN A 31 12.08 -9.28 -7.14
N ASP A 32 11.14 -10.00 -6.55
CA ASP A 32 10.54 -11.20 -7.11
C ASP A 32 9.17 -10.87 -7.70
N ILE A 33 9.10 -10.82 -9.02
CA ILE A 33 7.89 -10.46 -9.76
C ILE A 33 6.78 -11.46 -9.47
N ASP A 34 7.08 -12.74 -9.47
CA ASP A 34 6.09 -13.79 -9.24
C ASP A 34 5.47 -13.68 -7.85
N LEU A 35 6.30 -13.48 -6.85
CA LEU A 35 5.84 -13.30 -5.47
C LEU A 35 4.98 -12.05 -5.35
N ASN A 36 5.38 -10.97 -5.99
CA ASN A 36 4.61 -9.72 -5.98
C ASN A 36 3.23 -9.91 -6.60
N LEU A 37 3.16 -10.59 -7.74
CA LEU A 37 1.88 -10.86 -8.41
C LEU A 37 1.00 -11.78 -7.59
N GLU A 38 1.59 -12.78 -6.96
CA GLU A 38 0.87 -13.71 -6.09
C GLU A 38 0.27 -12.99 -4.88
N ASN A 39 1.07 -12.17 -4.21
CA ASN A 39 0.60 -11.41 -3.05
C ASN A 39 -0.45 -10.37 -3.46
N ARG A 40 -0.28 -9.75 -4.62
CA ARG A 40 -1.26 -8.79 -5.15
C ARG A 40 -2.59 -9.48 -5.45
N GLN A 41 -2.54 -10.66 -6.07
CA GLN A 41 -3.74 -11.43 -6.37
C GLN A 41 -4.49 -11.82 -5.10
N GLU A 42 -3.77 -12.25 -4.10
CA GLU A 42 -4.36 -12.55 -2.79
C GLU A 42 -5.03 -11.31 -2.19
N ALA A 43 -4.39 -10.16 -2.30
CA ALA A 43 -4.95 -8.91 -1.80
C ALA A 43 -6.25 -8.55 -2.53
N ILE A 44 -6.29 -8.75 -3.85
CA ILE A 44 -7.50 -8.50 -4.64
C ILE A 44 -8.63 -9.44 -4.21
N GLU A 45 -8.35 -10.72 -4.08
CA GLU A 45 -9.36 -11.73 -3.79
C GLU A 45 -9.83 -11.71 -2.33
N ASN A 46 -8.92 -11.52 -1.38
CA ASN A 46 -9.20 -11.70 0.03
C ASN A 46 -9.21 -10.42 0.86
N LYS A 47 -8.64 -9.35 0.35
CA LYS A 47 -8.52 -8.07 1.07
C LYS A 47 -9.14 -6.90 0.32
N GLY A 48 -9.90 -7.17 -0.72
CA GLY A 48 -10.62 -6.14 -1.46
C GLY A 48 -9.73 -5.04 -2.05
N TYR A 49 -8.52 -5.38 -2.49
CA TYR A 49 -7.61 -4.42 -3.08
C TYR A 49 -8.12 -3.93 -4.43
N GLY A 50 -8.23 -2.63 -4.61
CA GLY A 50 -8.71 -1.93 -5.81
C GLY A 50 -9.46 -0.67 -5.41
N PRO A 51 -10.19 -0.02 -6.31
CA PRO A 51 -9.85 0.20 -7.71
C PRO A 51 -8.68 1.18 -7.87
N LEU A 52 -8.16 1.33 -9.09
CA LEU A 52 -6.98 2.15 -9.36
C LEU A 52 -7.18 3.63 -9.03
N ASN A 53 -8.38 4.13 -9.22
CA ASN A 53 -8.68 5.54 -9.03
C ASN A 53 -9.96 5.70 -8.20
N PRO A 54 -9.91 6.41 -7.06
CA PRO A 54 -11.10 6.62 -6.24
C PRO A 54 -12.25 7.31 -6.98
N ASN A 55 -11.94 8.02 -8.06
CA ASN A 55 -12.95 8.73 -8.84
C ASN A 55 -13.57 7.87 -9.93
N GLN A 56 -13.09 6.65 -10.15
CA GLN A 56 -13.72 5.74 -11.10
C GLN A 56 -15.11 5.33 -10.62
N PRO A 57 -16.09 5.17 -11.53
CA PRO A 57 -17.42 4.73 -11.14
C PRO A 57 -17.38 3.31 -10.58
N ASN A 58 -17.35 3.20 -9.27
CA ASN A 58 -17.44 1.92 -8.59
C ASN A 58 -18.08 2.12 -7.22
N ARG A 59 -19.31 2.59 -7.28
CA ARG A 59 -20.05 2.98 -6.08
C ARG A 59 -20.18 1.84 -5.08
N LYS A 60 -20.50 0.64 -5.56
CA LYS A 60 -20.69 -0.52 -4.70
C LYS A 60 -19.44 -0.83 -3.89
N PHE A 61 -18.29 -0.80 -4.54
CA PHE A 61 -17.00 -1.02 -3.86
C PHE A 61 -16.83 -0.05 -2.68
N TRP A 62 -17.05 1.23 -2.92
CA TRP A 62 -16.85 2.26 -1.90
C TRP A 62 -17.93 2.24 -0.82
N GLU A 63 -19.16 1.85 -1.17
CA GLU A 63 -20.23 1.65 -0.18
C GLU A 63 -19.87 0.51 0.78
N GLU A 64 -19.34 -0.58 0.26
CA GLU A 64 -18.89 -1.71 1.07
C GLU A 64 -17.75 -1.31 1.99
N LYS A 65 -16.80 -0.51 1.50
CA LYS A 65 -15.70 0.00 2.33
C LYS A 65 -16.21 0.93 3.43
N ALA A 66 -17.11 1.84 3.10
CA ALA A 66 -17.68 2.76 4.09
C ALA A 66 -18.39 1.98 5.20
N GLU A 67 -19.15 0.95 4.85
CA GLU A 67 -19.83 0.11 5.82
C GLU A 67 -18.84 -0.67 6.68
N MET A 68 -17.84 -1.28 6.06
CA MET A 68 -16.81 -2.06 6.75
C MET A 68 -16.02 -1.20 7.74
N TRP A 69 -15.69 0.02 7.36
CA TRP A 69 -14.91 0.92 8.21
C TRP A 69 -15.79 1.79 9.11
N LYS A 70 -17.12 1.61 9.03
CA LYS A 70 -18.09 2.36 9.84
C LYS A 70 -17.97 3.87 9.64
N LEU A 71 -17.85 4.27 8.38
CA LEU A 71 -17.77 5.66 7.98
C LEU A 71 -19.16 6.19 7.60
N ASP A 72 -19.33 7.50 7.74
CA ASP A 72 -20.61 8.14 7.51
C ASP A 72 -20.97 8.27 6.02
N SER A 73 -19.97 8.18 5.13
CA SER A 73 -20.22 8.38 3.71
C SER A 73 -19.19 7.69 2.83
N VAL A 74 -19.57 7.50 1.56
CA VAL A 74 -18.67 7.02 0.51
C VAL A 74 -17.52 8.01 0.29
N ALA A 75 -17.78 9.31 0.40
CA ALA A 75 -16.73 10.33 0.25
C ALA A 75 -15.61 10.14 1.27
N GLU A 76 -15.97 9.79 2.49
CA GLU A 76 -15.00 9.47 3.56
C GLU A 76 -14.16 8.24 3.20
N ALA A 77 -14.81 7.19 2.69
CA ALA A 77 -14.11 5.97 2.29
C ALA A 77 -13.10 6.25 1.18
N LYS A 78 -13.45 7.09 0.21
CA LYS A 78 -12.56 7.43 -0.91
C LYS A 78 -11.30 8.19 -0.48
N LYS A 79 -11.28 8.76 0.70
CA LYS A 79 -10.10 9.42 1.26
C LYS A 79 -9.13 8.42 1.89
N SER A 80 -9.55 7.19 2.11
CA SER A 80 -8.77 6.15 2.78
C SER A 80 -8.11 5.27 1.73
N ILE A 81 -6.98 5.71 1.23
CA ILE A 81 -6.23 5.07 0.13
C ILE A 81 -4.85 4.64 0.59
N CYS A 82 -4.19 3.78 -0.18
CA CYS A 82 -2.85 3.31 0.15
C CYS A 82 -1.89 4.48 0.42
N GLY A 83 -2.00 5.55 -0.35
CA GLY A 83 -1.13 6.72 -0.20
C GLY A 83 -1.14 7.38 1.16
N ASN A 84 -2.14 7.13 1.99
CA ASN A 84 -2.17 7.60 3.38
C ASN A 84 -2.33 6.47 4.40
N CYS A 85 -2.05 5.25 3.98
CA CYS A 85 -2.11 4.08 4.83
C CYS A 85 -0.82 3.92 5.65
N ALA A 86 -0.95 3.54 6.90
CA ALA A 86 0.20 3.33 7.78
C ALA A 86 1.15 2.23 7.29
N ALA A 87 0.68 1.32 6.46
CA ALA A 87 1.50 0.24 5.92
C ALA A 87 2.16 0.58 4.57
N PHE A 88 1.86 1.75 4.00
CA PHE A 88 2.39 2.14 2.69
C PHE A 88 3.77 2.78 2.83
N ASP A 89 4.79 2.08 2.38
CA ASP A 89 6.19 2.47 2.53
C ASP A 89 6.70 3.14 1.26
N ILE A 90 7.01 4.42 1.35
CA ILE A 90 7.61 5.22 0.28
C ILE A 90 8.95 5.81 0.72
N THR A 91 9.62 5.16 1.66
CA THR A 91 10.97 5.56 2.03
C THR A 91 11.91 5.38 0.84
N LYS A 92 12.97 6.18 0.79
CA LYS A 92 13.95 6.11 -0.29
C LYS A 92 14.51 4.70 -0.45
N LYS A 93 14.84 4.05 0.65
CA LYS A 93 15.36 2.68 0.65
C LYS A 93 14.40 1.72 -0.04
N THR A 94 13.12 1.79 0.31
CA THR A 94 12.11 0.90 -0.27
C THR A 94 11.86 1.23 -1.74
N LEU A 95 11.80 2.51 -2.10
CA LEU A 95 11.63 2.90 -3.50
C LEU A 95 12.84 2.47 -4.35
N ASP A 96 14.04 2.53 -3.81
CA ASP A 96 15.23 2.03 -4.49
C ASP A 96 15.15 0.52 -4.69
N CYS A 97 14.59 -0.21 -3.72
CA CYS A 97 14.35 -1.64 -3.85
C CYS A 97 13.36 -1.95 -4.96
N ILE A 98 12.29 -1.17 -5.07
CA ILE A 98 11.29 -1.31 -6.13
C ILE A 98 11.94 -1.01 -7.48
N ALA A 99 12.75 0.03 -7.56
CA ALA A 99 13.47 0.41 -8.78
C ALA A 99 14.40 -0.71 -9.26
N LYS A 100 15.11 -1.36 -8.35
CA LYS A 100 15.95 -2.52 -8.68
C LYS A 100 15.11 -3.66 -9.25
N GLY A 101 13.94 -3.90 -8.68
CA GLY A 101 13.04 -4.97 -9.15
C GLY A 101 12.47 -4.70 -10.52
N ILE A 102 12.21 -3.43 -10.85
CA ILE A 102 11.75 -3.03 -12.20
C ILE A 102 12.86 -3.25 -13.22
N GLY A 103 14.10 -2.98 -12.81
CA GLY A 103 15.26 -3.14 -13.66
C GLY A 103 15.53 -1.91 -14.51
N ASP A 104 16.74 -1.85 -15.04
CA ASP A 104 17.22 -0.77 -15.89
C ASP A 104 17.73 -1.37 -17.19
N ASP A 105 16.81 -1.91 -17.96
CA ASP A 105 17.14 -2.49 -19.25
C ASP A 105 17.42 -1.38 -20.27
N GLU A 106 18.39 -1.65 -21.15
CA GLU A 106 18.73 -0.72 -22.20
C GLU A 106 17.51 -0.40 -23.06
N GLY A 107 17.20 0.90 -23.18
CA GLY A 107 16.03 1.36 -23.92
C GLY A 107 14.73 1.44 -23.15
N SER A 108 14.71 1.04 -21.88
CA SER A 108 13.52 1.19 -21.05
C SER A 108 13.53 2.51 -20.28
N GLU A 109 12.37 2.88 -19.75
CA GLU A 109 12.25 4.09 -18.94
C GLU A 109 13.02 3.94 -17.63
N ASP A 110 13.42 5.09 -17.05
CA ASP A 110 14.02 5.11 -15.74
C ASP A 110 13.04 4.48 -14.72
N PRO A 111 13.48 3.49 -13.92
CA PRO A 111 12.60 2.87 -12.93
C PRO A 111 11.94 3.87 -11.99
N HIS A 112 12.62 4.94 -11.61
CA HIS A 112 12.03 5.95 -10.73
C HIS A 112 10.92 6.75 -11.42
N ASP A 113 10.98 6.94 -12.73
CA ASP A 113 9.89 7.56 -13.49
C ASP A 113 8.67 6.65 -13.50
N VAL A 114 8.86 5.34 -13.59
CA VAL A 114 7.77 4.36 -13.50
C VAL A 114 7.11 4.41 -12.12
N ILE A 115 7.92 4.48 -11.06
CA ILE A 115 7.44 4.59 -9.69
C ILE A 115 6.61 5.88 -9.52
N ASP A 116 7.12 6.99 -9.99
CA ASP A 116 6.45 8.29 -9.87
C ASP A 116 5.13 8.30 -10.66
N ALA A 117 5.15 7.78 -11.89
CA ALA A 117 3.96 7.73 -12.74
C ALA A 117 2.85 6.88 -12.12
N GLY A 118 3.21 5.74 -11.54
CA GLY A 118 2.27 4.83 -10.89
C GLY A 118 1.99 5.17 -9.43
N GLN A 119 2.69 6.14 -8.88
CA GLN A 119 2.65 6.45 -7.44
C GLN A 119 2.85 5.19 -6.62
N LEU A 120 3.88 4.42 -6.95
CA LEU A 120 4.14 3.12 -6.36
C LEU A 120 4.81 3.25 -5.00
N GLY A 121 4.47 2.32 -4.14
CA GLY A 121 5.11 2.10 -2.86
C GLY A 121 4.98 0.63 -2.50
N TYR A 122 5.34 0.28 -1.31
CA TYR A 122 5.27 -1.09 -0.85
C TYR A 122 4.34 -1.22 0.35
N CYS A 123 3.39 -2.14 0.26
CA CYS A 123 2.52 -2.46 1.38
C CYS A 123 3.23 -3.42 2.33
N ARG A 124 3.64 -2.93 3.47
CA ARG A 124 4.32 -3.73 4.49
C ARG A 124 3.42 -4.80 5.09
N PHE A 125 2.13 -4.55 5.09
CA PHE A 125 1.15 -5.48 5.66
C PHE A 125 0.85 -6.65 4.73
N LEU A 126 0.58 -6.35 3.45
CA LEU A 126 0.21 -7.38 2.46
C LEU A 126 1.39 -7.84 1.60
N LYS A 127 2.54 -7.22 1.78
CA LYS A 127 3.83 -7.61 1.18
C LYS A 127 3.83 -7.62 -0.35
N PHE A 128 3.39 -6.52 -0.94
CA PHE A 128 3.46 -6.34 -2.40
C PHE A 128 3.58 -4.86 -2.76
N LYS A 129 4.01 -4.62 -4.00
CA LYS A 129 4.06 -3.26 -4.54
C LYS A 129 2.63 -2.81 -4.83
N CYS A 130 2.25 -1.65 -4.29
CA CYS A 130 0.91 -1.12 -4.47
C CYS A 130 0.95 0.33 -4.95
N ALA A 131 -0.17 0.81 -5.47
CA ALA A 131 -0.31 2.17 -5.96
C ALA A 131 -1.06 3.03 -4.94
N ALA A 132 -0.61 4.26 -4.77
CA ALA A 132 -1.14 5.17 -3.75
C ALA A 132 -2.65 5.41 -3.87
N LYS A 133 -3.20 5.37 -5.08
CA LYS A 133 -4.62 5.65 -5.32
C LYS A 133 -5.54 4.47 -5.06
N ARG A 134 -5.00 3.29 -4.80
CA ARG A 134 -5.80 2.10 -4.47
C ARG A 134 -6.06 2.02 -2.97
N THR A 135 -6.91 1.11 -2.57
CA THR A 135 -7.16 0.84 -1.16
C THR A 135 -7.43 -0.66 -0.95
N CYS A 136 -7.51 -1.09 0.28
CA CYS A 136 -7.87 -2.46 0.64
C CYS A 136 -8.58 -2.49 1.99
N ASP A 137 -9.13 -3.65 2.34
CA ASP A 137 -9.84 -3.84 3.60
C ASP A 137 -8.97 -3.58 4.83
N ALA A 138 -7.67 -3.75 4.68
CA ALA A 138 -6.70 -3.60 5.77
C ALA A 138 -6.19 -2.18 5.96
N TRP A 139 -6.74 -1.20 5.25
CA TRP A 139 -6.29 0.19 5.36
C TRP A 139 -6.29 0.68 6.80
N VAL A 140 -5.23 1.40 7.19
CA VAL A 140 -5.05 1.93 8.55
C VAL A 140 -4.55 3.36 8.48
N VAL A 141 -5.12 4.22 9.31
CA VAL A 141 -4.71 5.62 9.41
C VAL A 141 -3.28 5.74 9.96
N GLY A 142 -2.57 6.75 9.50
CA GLY A 142 -1.25 7.10 10.05
C GLY A 142 -0.08 7.05 9.09
N GLY A 143 -0.32 6.88 7.82
CA GLY A 143 0.75 6.82 6.83
C GLY A 143 0.78 8.03 5.90
N PRO A 144 1.61 7.97 4.89
CA PRO A 144 2.50 6.83 4.57
C PRO A 144 3.78 6.80 5.41
N LEU A 145 4.54 5.71 5.28
CA LEU A 145 5.86 5.62 5.88
C LEU A 145 6.84 6.37 4.98
N THR A 146 7.50 7.37 5.54
CA THR A 146 8.45 8.23 4.83
C THR A 146 9.77 8.29 5.57
N ASP A 147 10.77 8.91 4.95
CA ASP A 147 12.08 9.10 5.59
C ASP A 147 12.04 10.14 6.72
N LYS A 148 10.97 10.91 6.80
CA LYS A 148 10.82 11.89 7.88
C LYS A 148 10.41 11.19 9.15
N LYS A 149 11.20 11.39 10.20
CA LYS A 149 10.85 10.88 11.51
C LYS A 149 9.67 11.67 12.06
N LYS A 150 8.60 10.96 12.39
CA LYS A 150 7.47 11.56 13.09
C LYS A 150 7.89 11.74 14.56
N LYS A 151 7.65 12.89 15.02
CA LYS A 151 7.81 13.17 16.45
C LYS A 151 6.53 12.78 17.18
#